data_792caf3ee27fc32c75e5926c3b9045d3
#
_entry.id   792caf3ee27fc32c75e5926c3b9045d3
#
_cell.length_a   1.000
_cell.length_b   1.000
_cell.length_c   1.000
_cell.angle_alpha   90.00
_cell.angle_beta   90.00
_cell.angle_gamma   90.00
#
_symmetry.space_group_name_H-M   'P 1'
#
loop_
_entity.id
_entity.type
_entity.pdbx_description
1 polymer ?
#
loop_
_entity_poly.entity_id
_entity_poly.type
_entity_poly.pdbx_seq_one_letter_code
_entity_poly.pdbx_strand_id
1 'polypeptide(L)'
;MDKKIAVIFDLDDTLYSKSEVFFKTFCRFATPNNTDAKLLYQFYQVRSNEAFEQFTAGKMTLKESHNDRVLKTFKDAGIDLSPEQIQDFHKAYQDTLNAITLSEEWIEVFQQCNKESYQIAILTNGPTNHQKNKLYQLNLSKWIAEDFWFISESIQAKKPSIQAFHHVEANISADEYFMIGDDIHTDIKGAIQANWHPIQFTKYHQMDAENYSCDVAKEPKDVFPLIQQILHR
;
A
#
# COMPACT_ATOMS: atom_id res chain seq x y z
N MET A 1 -8.19 -32.13 -10.63
CA MET A 1 -8.06 -31.45 -9.33
C MET A 1 -8.19 -29.98 -9.62
N ASP A 2 -9.00 -29.27 -8.86
CA ASP A 2 -9.11 -27.83 -9.02
C ASP A 2 -7.81 -27.18 -8.61
N LYS A 3 -7.34 -26.20 -9.39
CA LYS A 3 -6.11 -25.46 -9.11
C LYS A 3 -6.23 -24.72 -7.78
N LYS A 4 -5.20 -24.78 -6.95
CA LYS A 4 -5.10 -23.95 -5.74
C LYS A 4 -4.63 -22.55 -6.13
N ILE A 5 -5.39 -21.55 -5.73
CA ILE A 5 -5.15 -20.15 -6.08
C ILE A 5 -4.80 -19.37 -4.83
N ALA A 6 -3.75 -18.56 -4.91
CA ALA A 6 -3.38 -17.57 -3.89
C ALA A 6 -3.51 -16.15 -4.45
N VAL A 7 -4.20 -15.27 -3.71
CA VAL A 7 -4.42 -13.87 -4.08
C VAL A 7 -3.79 -12.99 -3.00
N ILE A 8 -2.73 -12.32 -3.39
CA ILE A 8 -1.90 -11.51 -2.49
C ILE A 8 -2.14 -10.03 -2.78
N PHE A 9 -2.47 -9.29 -1.74
CA PHE A 9 -2.74 -7.86 -1.82
C PHE A 9 -1.61 -7.05 -1.19
N ASP A 10 -1.21 -5.96 -1.84
CA ASP A 10 -0.55 -4.87 -1.15
C ASP A 10 -1.54 -4.16 -0.23
N LEU A 11 -1.04 -3.28 0.63
CA LEU A 11 -1.83 -2.56 1.61
C LEU A 11 -2.01 -1.09 1.26
N ASP A 12 -0.89 -0.37 1.13
CA ASP A 12 -0.84 1.09 0.99
C ASP A 12 -1.18 1.54 -0.43
N ASP A 13 -2.19 2.40 -0.61
CA ASP A 13 -2.75 2.81 -1.92
C ASP A 13 -3.34 1.65 -2.75
N THR A 14 -3.59 0.51 -2.09
CA THR A 14 -4.33 -0.63 -2.64
C THR A 14 -5.62 -0.84 -1.87
N LEU A 15 -5.57 -1.22 -0.59
CA LEU A 15 -6.77 -1.46 0.22
C LEU A 15 -7.36 -0.18 0.85
N TYR A 16 -6.58 0.87 0.94
CA TYR A 16 -7.01 2.21 1.36
C TYR A 16 -6.12 3.27 0.68
N SER A 17 -6.55 4.54 0.65
CA SER A 17 -5.81 5.63 0.03
C SER A 17 -4.94 6.39 1.03
N LYS A 18 -3.62 6.40 0.84
CA LYS A 18 -2.69 7.28 1.58
C LYS A 18 -2.95 8.76 1.28
N SER A 19 -3.32 9.08 0.04
CA SER A 19 -3.62 10.46 -0.34
C SER A 19 -4.83 11.00 0.42
N GLU A 20 -5.90 10.21 0.60
CA GLU A 20 -7.05 10.62 1.40
C GLU A 20 -6.68 10.87 2.86
N VAL A 21 -5.86 10.00 3.46
CA VAL A 21 -5.34 10.20 4.83
C VAL A 21 -4.56 11.51 4.92
N PHE A 22 -3.69 11.76 3.94
CA PHE A 22 -2.92 13.00 3.87
C PHE A 22 -3.84 14.23 3.75
N PHE A 23 -4.78 14.24 2.80
CA PHE A 23 -5.68 15.36 2.59
C PHE A 23 -6.57 15.65 3.78
N LYS A 24 -7.18 14.61 4.38
CA LYS A 24 -7.99 14.77 5.60
C LYS A 24 -7.19 15.36 6.76
N THR A 25 -5.90 15.03 6.84
CA THR A 25 -5.00 15.61 7.84
C THR A 25 -4.62 17.04 7.47
N PHE A 26 -4.17 17.26 6.24
CA PHE A 26 -3.67 18.54 5.75
C PHE A 26 -4.71 19.65 5.88
N CYS A 27 -5.98 19.38 5.56
CA CYS A 27 -7.06 20.36 5.67
C CYS A 27 -7.30 20.91 7.10
N ARG A 28 -6.69 20.30 8.12
CA ARG A 28 -6.73 20.82 9.50
C ARG A 28 -5.66 21.88 9.76
N PHE A 29 -4.62 21.97 8.94
CA PHE A 29 -3.44 22.82 9.15
C PHE A 29 -3.31 23.94 8.12
N ALA A 30 -3.93 23.81 6.96
CA ALA A 30 -3.91 24.81 5.91
C ALA A 30 -5.29 24.96 5.27
N THR A 31 -5.70 26.20 5.09
CA THR A 31 -6.89 26.49 4.28
C THR A 31 -6.53 26.36 2.80
N PRO A 32 -7.35 25.69 1.97
CA PRO A 32 -7.04 25.38 0.57
C PRO A 32 -6.97 26.61 -0.36
N ASN A 33 -6.87 27.81 0.17
CA ASN A 33 -7.15 29.03 -0.61
C ASN A 33 -6.21 29.31 -1.78
N ASN A 34 -5.08 28.60 -1.96
CA ASN A 34 -4.24 28.76 -3.16
C ASN A 34 -3.28 27.58 -3.45
N THR A 35 -3.29 26.51 -2.69
CA THR A 35 -2.40 25.36 -2.95
C THR A 35 -3.21 24.25 -3.58
N ASP A 36 -2.84 23.85 -4.78
CA ASP A 36 -3.39 22.65 -5.43
C ASP A 36 -3.09 21.44 -4.54
N ALA A 37 -4.14 20.85 -3.98
CA ALA A 37 -4.04 19.71 -3.07
C ALA A 37 -3.28 18.53 -3.72
N LYS A 38 -3.42 18.35 -5.04
CA LYS A 38 -2.71 17.32 -5.80
C LYS A 38 -1.20 17.60 -5.84
N LEU A 39 -0.80 18.84 -6.12
CA LEU A 39 0.60 19.26 -6.13
C LEU A 39 1.24 19.07 -4.75
N LEU A 40 0.51 19.41 -3.69
CA LEU A 40 0.97 19.21 -2.33
C LEU A 40 1.22 17.74 -1.99
N TYR A 41 0.32 16.85 -2.42
CA TYR A 41 0.51 15.42 -2.21
C TYR A 41 1.71 14.89 -3.00
N GLN A 42 1.96 15.40 -4.21
CA GLN A 42 3.16 15.08 -4.97
C GLN A 42 4.44 15.52 -4.20
N PHE A 43 4.46 16.71 -3.64
CA PHE A 43 5.56 17.13 -2.75
C PHE A 43 5.73 16.17 -1.57
N TYR A 44 4.62 15.81 -0.91
CA TYR A 44 4.66 14.87 0.21
C TYR A 44 5.22 13.49 -0.18
N GLN A 45 4.85 12.97 -1.35
CA GLN A 45 5.39 11.70 -1.86
C GLN A 45 6.91 11.80 -2.11
N VAL A 46 7.37 12.83 -2.81
CA VAL A 46 8.79 13.06 -3.08
C VAL A 46 9.58 13.18 -1.77
N ARG A 47 9.11 14.02 -0.83
CA ARG A 47 9.78 14.22 0.46
C ARG A 47 9.73 12.98 1.35
N SER A 48 8.66 12.18 1.24
CA SER A 48 8.56 10.89 1.96
C SER A 48 9.59 9.87 1.46
N ASN A 49 9.78 9.78 0.14
CA ASN A 49 10.77 8.88 -0.45
C ASN A 49 12.20 9.30 -0.05
N GLU A 50 12.53 10.61 -0.18
CA GLU A 50 13.83 11.15 0.24
C GLU A 50 14.12 10.87 1.73
N ALA A 51 13.13 11.12 2.60
CA ALA A 51 13.30 10.90 4.04
C ALA A 51 13.43 9.41 4.38
N PHE A 52 12.69 8.55 3.68
CA PHE A 52 12.79 7.10 3.85
C PHE A 52 14.16 6.56 3.41
N GLU A 53 14.72 7.06 2.30
CA GLU A 53 16.07 6.71 1.87
C GLU A 53 17.13 7.10 2.90
N GLN A 54 17.03 8.31 3.49
CA GLN A 54 17.95 8.76 4.53
C GLN A 54 17.82 7.91 5.81
N PHE A 55 16.60 7.53 6.19
CA PHE A 55 16.37 6.63 7.31
C PHE A 55 16.96 5.23 7.05
N THR A 56 16.71 4.63 5.90
CA THR A 56 17.24 3.30 5.56
C THR A 56 18.75 3.29 5.39
N ALA A 57 19.35 4.42 5.00
CA ALA A 57 20.79 4.60 4.97
C ALA A 57 21.41 4.86 6.36
N GLY A 58 20.62 4.87 7.44
CA GLY A 58 21.09 5.13 8.81
C GLY A 58 21.52 6.57 9.08
N LYS A 59 21.14 7.53 8.21
CA LYS A 59 21.52 8.94 8.33
C LYS A 59 20.58 9.76 9.20
N MET A 60 19.40 9.23 9.50
CA MET A 60 18.41 9.80 10.41
C MET A 60 17.59 8.73 11.08
N THR A 61 17.00 9.07 12.21
CA THR A 61 16.03 8.20 12.90
C THR A 61 14.67 8.20 12.17
N LEU A 62 13.82 7.22 12.45
CA LEU A 62 12.45 7.20 11.91
C LEU A 62 11.66 8.46 12.29
N LYS A 63 11.83 8.96 13.53
CA LYS A 63 11.17 10.21 13.99
C LYS A 63 11.66 11.43 13.20
N GLU A 64 12.96 11.53 12.96
CA GLU A 64 13.53 12.61 12.15
C GLU A 64 13.03 12.55 10.71
N SER A 65 12.96 11.35 10.11
CA SER A 65 12.44 11.20 8.76
C SER A 65 10.97 11.62 8.65
N HIS A 66 10.16 11.32 9.66
CA HIS A 66 8.77 11.76 9.72
C HIS A 66 8.65 13.28 9.84
N ASN A 67 9.47 13.94 10.65
CA ASN A 67 9.48 15.39 10.79
C ASN A 67 9.98 16.07 9.51
N ASP A 68 11.06 15.56 8.93
CA ASP A 68 11.71 16.13 7.74
C ASP A 68 10.77 16.18 6.54
N ARG A 69 10.07 15.05 6.25
CA ARG A 69 9.11 15.00 5.14
C ARG A 69 7.96 15.99 5.30
N VAL A 70 7.42 16.15 6.53
CA VAL A 70 6.33 17.10 6.79
C VAL A 70 6.84 18.53 6.62
N LEU A 71 7.95 18.87 7.30
CA LEU A 71 8.54 20.20 7.24
C LEU A 71 8.82 20.63 5.80
N LYS A 72 9.50 19.77 5.01
CA LYS A 72 9.85 20.07 3.62
C LYS A 72 8.61 20.19 2.73
N THR A 73 7.61 19.32 2.91
CA THR A 73 6.36 19.39 2.15
C THR A 73 5.65 20.73 2.34
N PHE A 74 5.49 21.16 3.59
CA PHE A 74 4.84 22.44 3.86
C PHE A 74 5.68 23.62 3.39
N LYS A 75 7.00 23.54 3.51
CA LYS A 75 7.92 24.58 2.99
C LYS A 75 7.85 24.70 1.46
N ASP A 76 7.76 23.57 0.73
CA ASP A 76 7.58 23.57 -0.72
C ASP A 76 6.23 24.23 -1.13
N ALA A 77 5.24 24.16 -0.26
CA ALA A 77 3.96 24.86 -0.41
C ALA A 77 3.98 26.33 0.08
N GLY A 78 5.14 26.84 0.50
CA GLY A 78 5.28 28.21 1.03
C GLY A 78 4.71 28.40 2.43
N ILE A 79 4.59 27.33 3.20
CA ILE A 79 4.02 27.32 4.56
C ILE A 79 5.14 26.94 5.55
N ASP A 80 5.45 27.83 6.47
CA ASP A 80 6.36 27.52 7.57
C ASP A 80 5.60 26.99 8.78
N LEU A 81 5.96 25.78 9.22
CA LEU A 81 5.39 25.16 10.42
C LEU A 81 6.32 25.34 11.63
N SER A 82 5.73 25.64 12.78
CA SER A 82 6.43 25.57 14.06
C SER A 82 6.67 24.09 14.45
N PRO A 83 7.64 23.80 15.35
CA PRO A 83 7.86 22.46 15.87
C PRO A 83 6.61 21.84 16.52
N GLU A 84 5.77 22.66 17.18
CA GLU A 84 4.50 22.22 17.75
C GLU A 84 3.51 21.81 16.68
N GLN A 85 3.36 22.61 15.63
CA GLN A 85 2.47 22.29 14.50
C GLN A 85 2.90 21.00 13.78
N ILE A 86 4.20 20.70 13.70
CA ILE A 86 4.68 19.42 13.16
C ILE A 86 4.22 18.25 14.02
N GLN A 87 4.30 18.37 15.36
CA GLN A 87 3.82 17.33 16.26
C GLN A 87 2.29 17.16 16.18
N ASP A 88 1.55 18.26 16.11
CA ASP A 88 0.10 18.25 15.93
C ASP A 88 -0.30 17.60 14.60
N PHE A 89 0.46 17.86 13.52
CA PHE A 89 0.27 17.19 12.23
C PHE A 89 0.45 15.67 12.36
N HIS A 90 1.51 15.21 13.02
CA HIS A 90 1.74 13.77 13.22
C HIS A 90 0.62 13.12 14.01
N LYS A 91 0.15 13.77 15.07
CA LYS A 91 -0.98 13.29 15.87
C LYS A 91 -2.23 13.19 15.01
N ALA A 92 -2.57 14.26 14.28
CA ALA A 92 -3.74 14.29 13.41
C ALA A 92 -3.64 13.26 12.27
N TYR A 93 -2.44 13.04 11.73
CA TYR A 93 -2.20 12.00 10.71
C TYR A 93 -2.43 10.59 11.29
N GLN A 94 -1.92 10.33 12.50
CA GLN A 94 -2.15 9.06 13.19
C GLN A 94 -3.64 8.86 13.53
N ASP A 95 -4.33 9.89 14.00
CA ASP A 95 -5.77 9.83 14.28
C ASP A 95 -6.57 9.51 12.99
N THR A 96 -6.14 10.08 11.85
CA THR A 96 -6.76 9.79 10.55
C THR A 96 -6.47 8.36 10.09
N LEU A 97 -5.23 7.87 10.29
CA LEU A 97 -4.89 6.45 10.02
C LEU A 97 -5.68 5.48 10.91
N ASN A 98 -5.93 5.85 12.16
CA ASN A 98 -6.73 5.03 13.07
C ASN A 98 -8.24 5.04 12.72
N ALA A 99 -8.66 5.81 11.74
CA ALA A 99 -10.02 5.89 11.23
C ALA A 99 -10.19 5.36 9.80
N ILE A 100 -9.16 4.74 9.22
CA ILE A 100 -9.28 4.10 7.90
C ILE A 100 -10.22 2.89 7.99
N THR A 101 -10.98 2.68 6.93
CA THR A 101 -11.92 1.55 6.83
C THR A 101 -11.75 0.84 5.50
N LEU A 102 -11.93 -0.47 5.50
CA LEU A 102 -12.01 -1.24 4.27
C LEU A 102 -13.33 -0.93 3.56
N SER A 103 -13.27 -0.65 2.25
CA SER A 103 -14.48 -0.37 1.48
C SER A 103 -15.36 -1.64 1.32
N GLU A 104 -16.66 -1.45 1.13
CA GLU A 104 -17.60 -2.55 0.87
C GLU A 104 -17.20 -3.34 -0.38
N GLU A 105 -16.69 -2.67 -1.41
CA GLU A 105 -16.21 -3.31 -2.63
C GLU A 105 -15.04 -4.27 -2.37
N TRP A 106 -14.08 -3.91 -1.50
CA TRP A 106 -13.01 -4.83 -1.10
C TRP A 106 -13.52 -6.01 -0.28
N ILE A 107 -14.51 -5.77 0.60
CA ILE A 107 -15.18 -6.83 1.34
C ILE A 107 -15.83 -7.84 0.38
N GLU A 108 -16.49 -7.37 -0.68
CA GLU A 108 -17.08 -8.24 -1.71
C GLU A 108 -16.00 -9.06 -2.44
N VAL A 109 -14.84 -8.46 -2.78
CA VAL A 109 -13.72 -9.20 -3.40
C VAL A 109 -13.24 -10.33 -2.48
N PHE A 110 -13.05 -10.05 -1.18
CA PHE A 110 -12.62 -11.06 -0.22
C PHE A 110 -13.66 -12.17 -0.04
N GLN A 111 -14.96 -11.82 -0.04
CA GLN A 111 -16.06 -12.80 -0.01
C GLN A 111 -16.04 -13.71 -1.24
N GLN A 112 -15.81 -13.14 -2.43
CA GLN A 112 -15.71 -13.90 -3.67
C GLN A 112 -14.52 -14.86 -3.65
N CYS A 113 -13.34 -14.37 -3.24
CA CYS A 113 -12.15 -15.23 -3.09
C CYS A 113 -12.39 -16.37 -2.10
N ASN A 114 -13.00 -16.09 -0.95
CA ASN A 114 -13.30 -17.11 0.05
C ASN A 114 -14.33 -18.16 -0.46
N LYS A 115 -15.34 -17.71 -1.22
CA LYS A 115 -16.34 -18.61 -1.83
C LYS A 115 -15.70 -19.60 -2.79
N GLU A 116 -14.70 -19.16 -3.55
CA GLU A 116 -13.92 -20.01 -4.47
C GLU A 116 -12.77 -20.76 -3.77
N SER A 117 -12.67 -20.64 -2.44
CA SER A 117 -11.60 -21.27 -1.64
C SER A 117 -10.19 -20.80 -2.02
N TYR A 118 -10.05 -19.56 -2.52
CA TYR A 118 -8.74 -18.94 -2.77
C TYR A 118 -8.09 -18.54 -1.47
N GLN A 119 -6.78 -18.78 -1.33
CA GLN A 119 -6.02 -18.31 -0.19
C GLN A 119 -5.73 -16.82 -0.35
N ILE A 120 -6.15 -16.01 0.62
CA ILE A 120 -5.90 -14.58 0.62
C ILE A 120 -4.73 -14.27 1.55
N ALA A 121 -3.84 -13.35 1.14
CA ALA A 121 -2.72 -12.89 1.96
C ALA A 121 -2.40 -11.41 1.72
N ILE A 122 -1.59 -10.84 2.61
CA ILE A 122 -1.01 -9.49 2.47
C ILE A 122 0.50 -9.61 2.27
N LEU A 123 1.05 -8.86 1.32
CA LEU A 123 2.49 -8.64 1.18
C LEU A 123 2.76 -7.14 1.07
N THR A 124 3.27 -6.53 2.15
CA THR A 124 3.44 -5.08 2.25
C THR A 124 4.83 -4.68 2.71
N ASN A 125 5.35 -3.57 2.16
CA ASN A 125 6.61 -2.98 2.59
C ASN A 125 6.40 -2.00 3.75
N GLY A 126 7.22 -2.11 4.79
CA GLY A 126 7.22 -1.14 5.89
C GLY A 126 7.60 -1.74 7.26
N PRO A 127 7.64 -0.88 8.30
CA PRO A 127 7.88 -1.31 9.68
C PRO A 127 6.71 -2.17 10.20
N THR A 128 7.04 -3.26 10.88
CA THR A 128 6.08 -4.28 11.31
C THR A 128 4.92 -3.70 12.13
N ASN A 129 5.22 -2.93 13.17
CA ASN A 129 4.18 -2.37 14.03
C ASN A 129 3.29 -1.37 13.29
N HIS A 130 3.88 -0.58 12.38
CA HIS A 130 3.13 0.40 11.61
C HIS A 130 2.15 -0.25 10.64
N GLN A 131 2.60 -1.29 9.92
CA GLN A 131 1.72 -2.02 9.00
C GLN A 131 0.67 -2.83 9.76
N LYS A 132 1.02 -3.53 10.86
CA LYS A 132 0.06 -4.26 11.70
C LYS A 132 -1.06 -3.36 12.20
N ASN A 133 -0.75 -2.15 12.67
CA ASN A 133 -1.78 -1.22 13.13
C ASN A 133 -2.81 -0.91 12.03
N LYS A 134 -2.38 -0.70 10.79
CA LYS A 134 -3.28 -0.47 9.65
C LYS A 134 -4.13 -1.70 9.33
N LEU A 135 -3.52 -2.90 9.33
CA LEU A 135 -4.22 -4.17 9.10
C LEU A 135 -5.33 -4.39 10.14
N TYR A 136 -5.05 -4.08 11.41
CA TYR A 136 -6.06 -4.14 12.47
C TYR A 136 -7.15 -3.06 12.29
N GLN A 137 -6.80 -1.82 11.92
CA GLN A 137 -7.77 -0.77 11.67
C GLN A 137 -8.73 -1.11 10.54
N LEU A 138 -8.23 -1.72 9.48
CA LEU A 138 -9.03 -2.23 8.36
C LEU A 138 -9.82 -3.51 8.71
N ASN A 139 -9.70 -4.02 9.94
CA ASN A 139 -10.30 -5.28 10.39
C ASN A 139 -9.98 -6.48 9.48
N LEU A 140 -8.76 -6.52 8.92
CA LEU A 140 -8.38 -7.57 7.97
C LEU A 140 -8.28 -8.95 8.59
N SER A 141 -8.10 -9.08 9.90
CA SER A 141 -8.13 -10.36 10.62
C SER A 141 -9.45 -11.14 10.47
N LYS A 142 -10.55 -10.48 10.07
CA LYS A 142 -11.82 -11.14 9.73
C LYS A 142 -11.76 -11.93 8.42
N TRP A 143 -10.82 -11.58 7.54
CA TRP A 143 -10.73 -12.11 6.18
C TRP A 143 -9.46 -12.90 5.95
N ILE A 144 -8.36 -12.49 6.56
CA ILE A 144 -7.01 -12.99 6.35
C ILE A 144 -6.39 -13.28 7.71
N ALA A 145 -6.05 -14.54 7.98
CA ALA A 145 -5.37 -14.91 9.22
C ALA A 145 -4.02 -14.17 9.33
N GLU A 146 -3.62 -13.79 10.55
CA GLU A 146 -2.42 -12.99 10.78
C GLU A 146 -1.13 -13.69 10.31
N ASP A 147 -1.12 -15.02 10.26
CA ASP A 147 -0.02 -15.83 9.72
C ASP A 147 0.22 -15.57 8.22
N PHE A 148 -0.77 -15.00 7.52
CA PHE A 148 -0.67 -14.61 6.12
C PHE A 148 -0.49 -13.09 5.92
N TRP A 149 0.00 -12.38 6.94
CA TRP A 149 0.42 -10.99 6.86
C TRP A 149 1.94 -10.90 6.72
N PHE A 150 2.43 -10.87 5.49
CA PHE A 150 3.85 -10.78 5.17
C PHE A 150 4.27 -9.31 5.12
N ILE A 151 4.97 -8.87 6.17
CA ILE A 151 5.46 -7.49 6.30
C ILE A 151 6.96 -7.49 6.13
N SER A 152 7.49 -6.65 5.24
CA SER A 152 8.88 -6.70 4.79
C SER A 152 9.92 -6.67 5.92
N GLU A 153 9.68 -5.92 6.99
CA GLU A 153 10.58 -5.90 8.14
C GLU A 153 10.55 -7.23 8.89
N SER A 154 9.36 -7.84 9.11
CA SER A 154 9.24 -9.10 9.85
C SER A 154 9.80 -10.29 9.07
N ILE A 155 9.63 -10.31 7.75
CA ILE A 155 10.14 -11.37 6.87
C ILE A 155 11.58 -11.11 6.37
N GLN A 156 12.16 -9.95 6.71
CA GLN A 156 13.50 -9.49 6.31
C GLN A 156 13.71 -9.48 4.77
N ALA A 157 12.64 -9.27 4.03
CA ALA A 157 12.66 -9.16 2.57
C ALA A 157 11.60 -8.18 2.11
N LYS A 158 11.95 -7.23 1.22
CA LYS A 158 11.05 -6.21 0.71
C LYS A 158 10.78 -6.40 -0.79
N LYS A 159 9.56 -6.12 -1.25
CA LYS A 159 9.26 -5.99 -2.68
C LYS A 159 10.13 -4.89 -3.31
N PRO A 160 10.68 -5.05 -4.53
CA PRO A 160 10.43 -6.12 -5.49
C PRO A 160 11.39 -7.32 -5.36
N SER A 161 12.13 -7.49 -4.26
CA SER A 161 13.05 -8.61 -4.10
C SER A 161 12.32 -9.94 -4.23
N ILE A 162 12.85 -10.85 -5.05
CA ILE A 162 12.29 -12.19 -5.24
C ILE A 162 12.13 -12.97 -3.94
N GLN A 163 12.99 -12.69 -2.94
CA GLN A 163 12.94 -13.33 -1.63
C GLN A 163 11.63 -13.02 -0.89
N ALA A 164 11.03 -11.83 -1.09
CA ALA A 164 9.73 -11.50 -0.50
C ALA A 164 8.62 -12.39 -1.06
N PHE A 165 8.62 -12.64 -2.36
CA PHE A 165 7.66 -13.50 -3.04
C PHE A 165 7.88 -14.98 -2.70
N HIS A 166 9.12 -15.46 -2.72
CA HIS A 166 9.45 -16.82 -2.31
C HIS A 166 9.11 -17.08 -0.84
N HIS A 167 9.16 -16.06 0.05
CA HIS A 167 8.70 -16.21 1.42
C HIS A 167 7.20 -16.50 1.48
N VAL A 168 6.40 -15.86 0.65
CA VAL A 168 4.96 -16.17 0.52
C VAL A 168 4.75 -17.59 0.03
N GLU A 169 5.44 -18.01 -1.05
CA GLU A 169 5.34 -19.37 -1.61
C GLU A 169 5.72 -20.46 -0.59
N ALA A 170 6.70 -20.18 0.26
CA ALA A 170 7.10 -21.12 1.32
C ALA A 170 6.02 -21.31 2.40
N ASN A 171 5.09 -20.34 2.55
CA ASN A 171 4.04 -20.38 3.57
C ASN A 171 2.64 -20.64 2.99
N ILE A 172 2.45 -20.47 1.67
CA ILE A 172 1.20 -20.70 0.97
C ILE A 172 1.46 -21.62 -0.21
N SER A 173 0.92 -22.83 -0.16
CA SER A 173 1.02 -23.78 -1.28
C SER A 173 -0.11 -23.55 -2.27
N ALA A 174 0.18 -22.95 -3.42
CA ALA A 174 -0.74 -22.70 -4.50
C ALA A 174 -0.13 -23.11 -5.87
N ASP A 175 -0.99 -23.33 -6.87
CA ASP A 175 -0.59 -23.61 -8.25
C ASP A 175 -0.45 -22.31 -9.05
N GLU A 176 -1.24 -21.27 -8.67
CA GLU A 176 -1.21 -19.94 -9.30
C GLU A 176 -1.23 -18.86 -8.20
N TYR A 177 -0.41 -17.83 -8.39
CA TYR A 177 -0.30 -16.69 -7.48
C TYR A 177 -0.66 -15.40 -8.21
N PHE A 178 -1.46 -14.55 -7.56
CA PHE A 178 -1.81 -13.23 -8.03
C PHE A 178 -1.27 -12.17 -7.08
N MET A 179 -0.67 -11.12 -7.61
CA MET A 179 -0.29 -9.92 -6.86
C MET A 179 -1.15 -8.76 -7.29
N ILE A 180 -1.92 -8.21 -6.37
CA ILE A 180 -2.74 -7.00 -6.55
C ILE A 180 -2.05 -5.87 -5.80
N GLY A 181 -1.57 -4.85 -6.50
CA GLY A 181 -0.89 -3.71 -5.90
C GLY A 181 -0.84 -2.51 -6.82
N ASP A 182 -0.53 -1.35 -6.29
CA ASP A 182 -0.51 -0.08 -7.02
C ASP A 182 0.85 0.22 -7.66
N ASP A 183 1.94 -0.16 -6.97
CA ASP A 183 3.29 0.24 -7.31
C ASP A 183 3.92 -0.67 -8.38
N ILE A 184 4.14 -0.05 -9.56
CA ILE A 184 4.71 -0.75 -10.73
C ILE A 184 6.13 -1.27 -10.48
N HIS A 185 6.93 -0.56 -9.64
CA HIS A 185 8.33 -0.88 -9.39
C HIS A 185 8.51 -1.95 -8.30
N THR A 186 7.55 -2.08 -7.39
CA THR A 186 7.64 -3.03 -6.28
C THR A 186 6.70 -4.22 -6.45
N ASP A 187 5.41 -3.97 -6.69
CA ASP A 187 4.40 -5.03 -6.75
C ASP A 187 4.43 -5.75 -8.09
N ILE A 188 4.27 -4.99 -9.18
CA ILE A 188 4.13 -5.53 -10.51
C ILE A 188 5.44 -6.15 -11.00
N LYS A 189 6.54 -5.39 -10.89
CA LYS A 189 7.87 -5.89 -11.26
C LYS A 189 8.28 -7.11 -10.44
N GLY A 190 8.01 -7.10 -9.14
CA GLY A 190 8.32 -8.22 -8.26
C GLY A 190 7.50 -9.47 -8.60
N ALA A 191 6.19 -9.30 -8.85
CA ALA A 191 5.31 -10.38 -9.28
C ALA A 191 5.75 -11.02 -10.60
N ILE A 192 6.11 -10.19 -11.60
CA ILE A 192 6.64 -10.68 -12.88
C ILE A 192 7.93 -11.51 -12.65
N GLN A 193 8.84 -11.01 -11.81
CA GLN A 193 10.09 -11.74 -11.50
C GLN A 193 9.85 -13.06 -10.78
N ALA A 194 8.78 -13.14 -9.97
CA ALA A 194 8.37 -14.36 -9.29
C ALA A 194 7.52 -15.31 -10.15
N ASN A 195 7.25 -14.93 -11.40
CA ASN A 195 6.35 -15.67 -12.29
C ASN A 195 4.92 -15.75 -11.75
N TRP A 196 4.47 -14.72 -11.02
CA TRP A 196 3.11 -14.54 -10.58
C TRP A 196 2.30 -13.72 -11.59
N HIS A 197 0.97 -13.74 -11.48
CA HIS A 197 0.08 -12.90 -12.27
C HIS A 197 -0.06 -11.51 -11.61
N PRO A 198 0.51 -10.44 -12.20
CA PRO A 198 0.35 -9.10 -11.67
C PRO A 198 -0.98 -8.48 -12.12
N ILE A 199 -1.67 -7.84 -11.20
CA ILE A 199 -2.82 -6.96 -11.47
C ILE A 199 -2.51 -5.61 -10.86
N GLN A 200 -2.28 -4.59 -11.69
CA GLN A 200 -2.02 -3.24 -11.21
C GLN A 200 -3.33 -2.57 -10.78
N PHE A 201 -3.39 -2.09 -9.55
CA PHE A 201 -4.52 -1.35 -9.02
C PHE A 201 -4.27 0.16 -9.14
N THR A 202 -5.11 0.89 -9.90
CA THR A 202 -4.82 2.29 -10.30
C THR A 202 -5.84 3.31 -9.79
N LYS A 203 -6.71 2.93 -8.85
CA LYS A 203 -7.76 3.83 -8.32
C LYS A 203 -7.19 5.11 -7.71
N TYR A 204 -6.07 4.99 -7.00
CA TYR A 204 -5.50 6.08 -6.21
C TYR A 204 -4.31 6.77 -6.89
N HIS A 205 -3.78 6.22 -7.98
CA HIS A 205 -2.65 6.75 -8.72
C HIS A 205 -2.95 6.93 -10.20
N GLN A 206 -2.27 7.88 -10.85
CA GLN A 206 -2.21 7.92 -12.31
C GLN A 206 -1.27 6.80 -12.76
N MET A 207 -1.64 6.12 -13.84
CA MET A 207 -0.78 5.10 -14.45
C MET A 207 0.58 5.72 -14.77
N ASP A 208 1.64 5.12 -14.25
CA ASP A 208 2.98 5.41 -14.73
C ASP A 208 3.10 4.94 -16.19
N ALA A 209 3.81 5.73 -17.00
CA ALA A 209 3.95 5.48 -18.44
C ALA A 209 4.86 4.28 -18.78
N GLU A 210 5.37 3.55 -17.78
CA GLU A 210 6.16 2.35 -18.03
C GLU A 210 5.24 1.21 -18.47
N ASN A 211 5.47 0.72 -19.70
CA ASN A 211 4.70 -0.36 -20.32
C ASN A 211 5.10 -1.74 -19.75
N TYR A 212 4.67 -2.04 -18.52
CA TYR A 212 4.62 -3.43 -18.11
C TYR A 212 3.34 -4.09 -18.66
N SER A 213 3.49 -5.26 -19.28
CA SER A 213 2.35 -6.06 -19.72
C SER A 213 1.70 -6.71 -18.50
N CYS A 214 0.74 -6.01 -17.88
CA CYS A 214 -0.06 -6.53 -16.78
C CYS A 214 -1.53 -6.13 -16.95
N ASP A 215 -2.42 -6.89 -16.34
CA ASP A 215 -3.84 -6.53 -16.26
C ASP A 215 -4.02 -5.35 -15.27
N VAL A 216 -5.01 -4.49 -15.53
CA VAL A 216 -5.24 -3.25 -14.75
C VAL A 216 -6.64 -3.25 -14.16
N ALA A 217 -6.74 -3.15 -12.83
CA ALA A 217 -7.97 -2.91 -12.10
C ALA A 217 -8.06 -1.43 -11.71
N LYS A 218 -9.15 -0.76 -12.06
CA LYS A 218 -9.41 0.65 -11.71
C LYS A 218 -10.25 0.78 -10.44
N GLU A 219 -11.02 -0.23 -10.15
CA GLU A 219 -11.89 -0.31 -8.98
C GLU A 219 -11.75 -1.70 -8.34
N PRO A 220 -12.02 -1.86 -7.03
CA PRO A 220 -11.91 -3.17 -6.38
C PRO A 220 -12.75 -4.25 -7.08
N LYS A 221 -13.96 -3.91 -7.54
CA LYS A 221 -14.86 -4.82 -8.26
C LYS A 221 -14.28 -5.42 -9.54
N ASP A 222 -13.24 -4.80 -10.12
CA ASP A 222 -12.59 -5.29 -11.34
C ASP A 222 -11.65 -6.47 -11.04
N VAL A 223 -11.17 -6.60 -9.80
CA VAL A 223 -10.10 -7.54 -9.43
C VAL A 223 -10.53 -8.99 -9.61
N PHE A 224 -11.65 -9.38 -9.01
CA PHE A 224 -12.09 -10.77 -9.09
C PHE A 224 -12.42 -11.23 -10.51
N PRO A 225 -13.15 -10.46 -11.35
CA PRO A 225 -13.34 -10.79 -12.77
C PRO A 225 -12.03 -10.94 -13.55
N LEU A 226 -11.02 -10.11 -13.28
CA LEU A 226 -9.69 -10.23 -13.92
C LEU A 226 -8.99 -11.54 -13.53
N ILE A 227 -9.03 -11.92 -12.25
CA ILE A 227 -8.49 -13.21 -11.79
C ILE A 227 -9.15 -14.35 -12.57
N GLN A 228 -10.47 -14.37 -12.64
CA GLN A 228 -11.21 -15.39 -13.38
C GLN A 228 -10.84 -15.42 -14.87
N GLN A 229 -10.72 -14.26 -15.49
CA GLN A 229 -10.32 -14.15 -16.91
C GLN A 229 -8.91 -14.70 -17.15
N ILE A 230 -7.97 -14.44 -16.25
CA ILE A 230 -6.59 -14.92 -16.37
C ILE A 230 -6.52 -16.44 -16.21
N LEU A 231 -7.26 -17.00 -15.25
CA LEU A 231 -7.33 -18.45 -15.02
C LEU A 231 -7.94 -19.23 -16.18
N HIS A 232 -8.70 -18.57 -17.05
CA HIS A 232 -9.35 -19.18 -18.22
C HIS A 232 -8.62 -18.91 -19.55
N ARG A 233 -7.47 -18.20 -19.53
CA ARG A 233 -6.60 -18.01 -20.71
C ARG A 233 -5.74 -19.25 -20.96
#